data_f576fc2b91cc6b7bbd900ce120819480
#
_entry.id   f576fc2b91cc6b7bbd900ce120819480
#
_cell.length_a   1.000
_cell.length_b   1.000
_cell.length_c   1.000
_cell.angle_alpha   90.00
_cell.angle_beta   90.00
_cell.angle_gamma   90.00
#
_symmetry.space_group_name_H-M   'P 1'
#
loop_
_entity.id
_entity.type
_entity.pdbx_description
1 polymer ?
#
loop_
_entity_poly.entity_id
_entity_poly.type
_entity_poly.pdbx_seq_one_letter_code
_entity_poly.pdbx_strand_id
1 'polypeptide(L)'
;AFWCGGDTEQMDRLFRKSGLMRSKWNRVQSGSTYGALTLKKAVAQAMDFYRPYARTSAESDFDDMLQKLIELNVSDNSRYPWNDNGSGRLFADAYKDIARYVPERKKWYVYDGTRWIPDIGGLKTMELAKSLADSLVRYALTITDERRRKDYLEYSAKWQSRNYRNTYISDAQSVYPIAMSEFDCNIYYLNCQNGTLDLQTGEFHPHTPQDKLTKIAGAAYDPNAKNPRFTRFVAEVMSGDADKARFMQKSLGYGLTGDTRYECMFFYYGATTRNGKGTLMESTLHVMGDYGLTVRPETIAAKPSANSQNPTEDIARLAGVRFANISEPRRGLVLNEAQIKSMTGNDTLNARFLHENSFDFKPQFKLYVNTNYLPAITDMTLFSSGRVVIIPFDRHFEEWEQEQNLKAEFSRPEAASAILNWLIEGYTLLQEEGFAQPKAVKDATMSYQHDSDKME
;
A
#
# COMPACT_ATOMS: atom_id res chain seq x y z
N ALA A 1 20.11 -34.19 16.86
CA ALA A 1 19.61 -33.23 15.86
C ALA A 1 18.59 -32.27 16.50
N PHE A 2 17.57 -32.78 17.18
CA PHE A 2 16.49 -31.95 17.77
C PHE A 2 17.04 -30.76 18.62
N TRP A 3 17.77 -31.07 19.70
CA TRP A 3 18.25 -30.05 20.67
C TRP A 3 19.31 -29.05 20.13
N CYS A 4 19.92 -29.36 18.99
CA CYS A 4 20.91 -28.48 18.35
C CYS A 4 20.30 -27.71 17.15
N GLY A 5 18.99 -27.71 16.98
CA GLY A 5 18.34 -27.00 15.87
C GLY A 5 18.79 -27.44 14.47
N GLY A 6 19.39 -28.64 14.34
CA GLY A 6 19.96 -29.12 13.09
C GLY A 6 21.40 -28.67 12.81
N ASP A 7 22.01 -27.87 13.68
CA ASP A 7 23.41 -27.44 13.55
C ASP A 7 24.39 -28.61 13.71
N THR A 8 24.93 -29.05 12.60
CA THR A 8 25.86 -30.20 12.54
C THR A 8 27.20 -29.93 13.21
N GLU A 9 27.68 -28.69 13.26
CA GLU A 9 28.92 -28.31 13.92
C GLU A 9 28.74 -28.36 15.44
N GLN A 10 27.63 -27.84 15.94
CA GLN A 10 27.29 -27.93 17.36
C GLN A 10 27.09 -29.39 17.79
N MET A 11 26.42 -30.21 16.98
CA MET A 11 26.25 -31.63 17.23
C MET A 11 27.60 -32.39 17.29
N ASP A 12 28.51 -32.12 16.35
CA ASP A 12 29.86 -32.71 16.34
C ASP A 12 30.64 -32.33 17.60
N ARG A 13 30.62 -31.05 17.95
CA ARG A 13 31.30 -30.53 19.15
C ARG A 13 30.77 -31.18 20.43
N LEU A 14 29.45 -31.34 20.56
CA LEU A 14 28.86 -31.97 21.73
C LEU A 14 29.14 -33.47 21.76
N PHE A 15 29.07 -34.15 20.60
CA PHE A 15 29.36 -35.60 20.51
C PHE A 15 30.81 -35.89 20.88
N ARG A 16 31.78 -35.09 20.42
CA ARG A 16 33.19 -35.23 20.75
C ARG A 16 33.48 -35.07 22.25
N LYS A 17 32.66 -34.30 22.97
CA LYS A 17 32.76 -34.08 24.43
C LYS A 17 31.99 -35.16 25.21
N SER A 18 31.21 -35.99 24.55
CA SER A 18 30.41 -37.03 25.21
C SER A 18 31.20 -38.31 25.42
N GLY A 19 30.84 -39.10 26.41
CA GLY A 19 31.39 -40.47 26.64
C GLY A 19 31.06 -41.44 25.52
N LEU A 20 30.31 -41.04 24.47
CA LEU A 20 29.96 -41.86 23.33
C LEU A 20 30.93 -41.73 22.17
N MET A 21 31.95 -40.85 22.27
CA MET A 21 32.96 -40.67 21.23
C MET A 21 33.77 -41.95 20.97
N ARG A 22 33.91 -42.29 19.69
CA ARG A 22 34.64 -43.49 19.25
C ARG A 22 35.63 -43.12 18.15
N SER A 23 36.71 -43.90 18.05
CA SER A 23 37.81 -43.68 17.06
C SER A 23 37.32 -43.65 15.60
N LYS A 24 36.28 -44.46 15.28
CA LYS A 24 35.66 -44.47 13.94
C LYS A 24 35.02 -43.16 13.53
N TRP A 25 34.73 -42.24 14.45
CA TRP A 25 34.08 -40.98 14.17
C TRP A 25 34.84 -40.11 13.15
N ASN A 26 36.15 -40.14 13.24
CA ASN A 26 37.03 -39.40 12.34
C ASN A 26 37.46 -40.21 11.09
N ARG A 27 36.99 -41.47 10.95
CA ARG A 27 37.34 -42.30 9.80
C ARG A 27 36.75 -41.74 8.53
N VAL A 28 37.54 -41.55 7.50
CA VAL A 28 37.13 -41.09 6.18
C VAL A 28 36.39 -42.26 5.47
N GLN A 29 35.20 -41.94 4.97
CA GLN A 29 34.36 -42.84 4.20
C GLN A 29 33.65 -42.03 3.09
N SER A 30 33.81 -42.46 1.84
CA SER A 30 33.13 -41.81 0.68
C SER A 30 33.36 -40.30 0.58
N GLY A 31 34.60 -39.83 0.81
CA GLY A 31 34.93 -38.41 0.70
C GLY A 31 34.54 -37.50 1.89
N SER A 32 34.01 -38.10 2.97
CA SER A 32 33.65 -37.37 4.20
C SER A 32 33.98 -38.24 5.43
N THR A 33 33.91 -37.67 6.65
CA THR A 33 34.09 -38.47 7.86
C THR A 33 32.82 -39.26 8.22
N TYR A 34 33.00 -40.41 8.86
CA TYR A 34 31.84 -41.20 9.38
C TYR A 34 30.96 -40.33 10.30
N GLY A 35 31.55 -39.50 11.12
CA GLY A 35 30.84 -38.56 11.96
C GLY A 35 29.96 -37.57 11.15
N ALA A 36 30.55 -36.91 10.15
CA ALA A 36 29.81 -35.97 9.31
C ALA A 36 28.63 -36.64 8.56
N LEU A 37 28.85 -37.82 8.02
CA LEU A 37 27.77 -38.61 7.36
C LEU A 37 26.65 -38.99 8.33
N THR A 38 27.04 -39.38 9.56
CA THR A 38 26.07 -39.76 10.62
C THR A 38 25.24 -38.55 11.06
N LEU A 39 25.87 -37.39 11.24
CA LEU A 39 25.19 -36.13 11.59
C LEU A 39 24.24 -35.69 10.49
N LYS A 40 24.69 -35.69 9.24
CA LYS A 40 23.86 -35.36 8.08
C LYS A 40 22.63 -36.24 7.98
N LYS A 41 22.79 -37.55 8.23
CA LYS A 41 21.67 -38.49 8.26
C LYS A 41 20.73 -38.21 9.43
N ALA A 42 21.27 -37.93 10.62
CA ALA A 42 20.46 -37.60 11.80
C ALA A 42 19.64 -36.31 11.63
N VAL A 43 20.16 -35.31 10.92
CA VAL A 43 19.42 -34.08 10.57
C VAL A 43 18.35 -34.38 9.54
N ALA A 44 18.67 -35.16 8.49
CA ALA A 44 17.72 -35.53 7.44
C ALA A 44 16.53 -36.37 7.94
N GLN A 45 16.71 -37.13 9.03
CA GLN A 45 15.68 -38.00 9.64
C GLN A 45 14.94 -37.33 10.80
N ALA A 46 15.34 -36.09 11.22
CA ALA A 46 14.65 -35.41 12.28
C ALA A 46 13.33 -34.84 11.73
N MET A 47 12.23 -35.19 12.41
CA MET A 47 10.88 -34.69 12.05
C MET A 47 10.65 -33.26 12.53
N ASP A 48 11.43 -32.79 13.53
CA ASP A 48 11.33 -31.44 14.10
C ASP A 48 12.67 -31.06 14.73
N PHE A 49 12.88 -29.75 14.95
CA PHE A 49 14.07 -29.18 15.55
C PHE A 49 13.67 -28.28 16.73
N TYR A 50 14.44 -28.38 17.82
CA TYR A 50 14.33 -27.44 18.92
C TYR A 50 14.65 -26.03 18.38
N ARG A 51 13.69 -25.19 18.41
CA ARG A 51 13.86 -23.74 18.25
C ARG A 51 13.91 -23.17 19.65
N PRO A 52 15.03 -22.50 20.06
CA PRO A 52 15.01 -21.74 21.30
C PRO A 52 13.74 -20.89 21.24
N TYR A 53 13.00 -20.84 22.32
CA TYR A 53 11.73 -20.12 22.44
C TYR A 53 11.87 -18.79 21.72
N ALA A 54 11.36 -18.67 20.51
CA ALA A 54 11.24 -17.40 19.84
C ALA A 54 10.30 -16.62 20.73
N ARG A 55 10.83 -15.58 21.41
CA ARG A 55 10.00 -14.66 22.17
C ARG A 55 8.79 -14.35 21.30
N THR A 56 7.59 -14.49 21.84
CA THR A 56 6.41 -14.06 21.10
C THR A 56 6.61 -12.58 20.74
N SER A 57 6.08 -12.13 19.61
CA SER A 57 6.18 -10.71 19.23
C SER A 57 5.77 -9.78 20.41
N ALA A 58 4.78 -10.20 21.18
CA ALA A 58 4.33 -9.49 22.37
C ALA A 58 5.40 -9.42 23.49
N GLU A 59 6.19 -10.48 23.73
CA GLU A 59 7.28 -10.46 24.71
C GLU A 59 8.45 -9.59 24.27
N SER A 60 8.78 -9.59 22.97
CA SER A 60 9.77 -8.70 22.37
C SER A 60 9.33 -7.23 22.51
N ASP A 61 8.09 -6.93 22.15
CA ASP A 61 7.54 -5.56 22.23
C ASP A 61 7.53 -5.02 23.67
N PHE A 62 7.30 -5.88 24.66
CA PHE A 62 7.36 -5.52 26.08
C PHE A 62 8.79 -5.21 26.55
N ASP A 63 9.76 -6.02 26.15
CA ASP A 63 11.16 -5.81 26.51
C ASP A 63 11.69 -4.52 25.87
N ASP A 64 11.33 -4.24 24.62
CA ASP A 64 11.72 -3.03 23.91
C ASP A 64 11.11 -1.77 24.54
N MET A 65 9.84 -1.83 24.97
CA MET A 65 9.20 -0.72 25.68
C MET A 65 9.83 -0.50 27.05
N LEU A 66 10.13 -1.55 27.81
CA LEU A 66 10.81 -1.43 29.09
C LEU A 66 12.19 -0.76 28.94
N GLN A 67 12.97 -1.17 27.95
CA GLN A 67 14.27 -0.57 27.64
C GLN A 67 14.12 0.92 27.30
N LYS A 68 13.15 1.28 26.47
CA LYS A 68 12.83 2.67 26.13
C LYS A 68 12.47 3.51 27.37
N LEU A 69 11.69 2.96 28.29
CA LEU A 69 11.33 3.65 29.54
C LEU A 69 12.55 3.87 30.46
N ILE A 70 13.48 2.91 30.49
CA ILE A 70 14.75 3.02 31.23
C ILE A 70 15.63 4.11 30.60
N GLU A 71 15.80 4.12 29.30
CA GLU A 71 16.59 5.13 28.57
C GLU A 71 16.03 6.54 28.76
N LEU A 72 14.70 6.69 28.77
CA LEU A 72 14.02 7.95 29.04
C LEU A 72 14.11 8.37 30.51
N ASN A 73 14.51 7.47 31.40
CA ASN A 73 14.53 7.67 32.85
C ASN A 73 13.24 8.31 33.41
N VAL A 74 12.10 7.68 33.06
CA VAL A 74 10.77 8.30 33.18
C VAL A 74 10.39 8.68 34.60
N SER A 75 10.99 8.08 35.64
CA SER A 75 10.70 8.43 37.04
C SER A 75 11.35 9.74 37.47
N ASP A 76 12.50 10.13 36.88
CA ASP A 76 13.31 11.28 37.27
C ASP A 76 13.38 12.38 36.21
N ASN A 77 12.73 12.16 35.07
CA ASN A 77 12.75 13.09 33.97
C ASN A 77 11.71 14.21 34.17
N SER A 78 12.17 15.45 34.24
CA SER A 78 11.32 16.64 34.37
C SER A 78 10.31 16.82 33.23
N ARG A 79 10.51 16.16 32.09
CA ARG A 79 9.56 16.15 30.98
C ARG A 79 8.29 15.36 31.31
N TYR A 80 8.39 14.39 32.23
CA TYR A 80 7.29 13.50 32.61
C TYR A 80 6.90 13.67 34.10
N PRO A 81 6.45 14.87 34.55
CA PRO A 81 5.93 15.02 35.89
C PRO A 81 4.76 14.04 36.09
N TRP A 82 4.58 13.57 37.35
CA TRP A 82 3.58 12.54 37.69
C TRP A 82 2.15 13.09 37.74
N ASN A 83 1.71 13.66 36.62
CA ASN A 83 0.39 14.25 36.43
C ASN A 83 -0.07 14.04 34.96
N ASP A 84 -1.26 14.54 34.62
CA ASP A 84 -1.90 14.34 33.32
C ASP A 84 -1.00 14.83 32.16
N ASN A 85 -0.42 16.05 32.30
CA ASN A 85 0.48 16.60 31.26
C ASN A 85 1.72 15.72 31.02
N GLY A 86 2.35 15.23 32.10
CA GLY A 86 3.51 14.36 31.99
C GLY A 86 3.14 12.99 31.38
N SER A 87 1.98 12.48 31.74
CA SER A 87 1.44 11.23 31.20
C SER A 87 1.13 11.34 29.71
N GLY A 88 0.51 12.44 29.27
CA GLY A 88 0.26 12.69 27.86
C GLY A 88 1.55 12.77 27.04
N ARG A 89 2.57 13.48 27.57
CA ARG A 89 3.90 13.56 26.94
C ARG A 89 4.57 12.18 26.86
N LEU A 90 4.52 11.40 27.94
CA LEU A 90 5.12 10.08 27.98
C LEU A 90 4.47 9.13 26.96
N PHE A 91 3.15 9.12 26.88
CA PHE A 91 2.43 8.34 25.87
C PHE A 91 2.84 8.75 24.45
N ALA A 92 2.87 10.06 24.17
CA ALA A 92 3.26 10.58 22.89
C ALA A 92 4.70 10.22 22.52
N ASP A 93 5.67 10.39 23.44
CA ASP A 93 7.08 10.05 23.21
C ASP A 93 7.30 8.54 23.07
N ALA A 94 6.53 7.73 23.79
CA ALA A 94 6.59 6.28 23.69
C ALA A 94 6.19 5.78 22.28
N TYR A 95 5.16 6.39 21.70
CA TYR A 95 4.55 5.89 20.46
C TYR A 95 4.60 6.85 19.26
N LYS A 96 5.38 7.95 19.31
CA LYS A 96 5.48 8.94 18.22
C LYS A 96 5.78 8.36 16.85
N ASP A 97 6.43 7.20 16.80
CA ASP A 97 6.85 6.58 15.54
C ASP A 97 5.76 5.69 14.93
N ILE A 98 4.74 5.29 15.73
CA ILE A 98 3.69 4.37 15.29
C ILE A 98 2.27 4.85 15.57
N ALA A 99 2.09 5.97 16.29
CA ALA A 99 0.77 6.55 16.57
C ALA A 99 0.84 8.07 16.52
N ARG A 100 -0.01 8.69 15.70
CA ARG A 100 -0.09 10.13 15.50
C ARG A 100 -1.54 10.58 15.47
N TYR A 101 -1.81 11.73 16.05
CA TYR A 101 -3.14 12.35 15.98
C TYR A 101 -3.23 13.26 14.77
N VAL A 102 -4.32 13.12 14.01
CA VAL A 102 -4.62 13.95 12.83
C VAL A 102 -5.78 14.88 13.17
N PRO A 103 -5.49 16.18 13.44
CA PRO A 103 -6.52 17.14 13.88
C PRO A 103 -7.65 17.34 12.88
N GLU A 104 -7.35 17.37 11.58
CA GLU A 104 -8.33 17.58 10.50
C GLU A 104 -9.37 16.47 10.45
N ARG A 105 -8.97 15.23 10.84
CA ARG A 105 -9.84 14.06 10.89
C ARG A 105 -10.36 13.76 12.30
N LYS A 106 -9.85 14.44 13.33
CA LYS A 106 -10.13 14.19 14.75
C LYS A 106 -9.95 12.71 15.12
N LYS A 107 -8.91 12.06 14.56
CA LYS A 107 -8.63 10.63 14.71
C LYS A 107 -7.14 10.39 14.92
N TRP A 108 -6.84 9.36 15.70
CA TRP A 108 -5.52 8.77 15.70
C TRP A 108 -5.29 7.98 14.41
N TYR A 109 -4.08 8.03 13.92
CA TYR A 109 -3.56 7.13 12.89
C TYR A 109 -2.48 6.28 13.51
N VAL A 110 -2.55 4.97 13.24
CA VAL A 110 -1.62 3.99 13.81
C VAL A 110 -0.97 3.22 12.69
N TYR A 111 0.35 3.03 12.79
CA TYR A 111 1.11 2.21 11.87
C TYR A 111 0.83 0.73 12.17
N ASP A 112 0.40 -0.04 11.17
CA ASP A 112 -0.01 -1.44 11.35
C ASP A 112 1.11 -2.46 11.06
N GLY A 113 2.32 -1.97 10.81
CA GLY A 113 3.47 -2.76 10.37
C GLY A 113 3.76 -2.62 8.88
N THR A 114 2.78 -2.12 8.11
CA THR A 114 2.90 -1.94 6.66
C THR A 114 2.54 -0.52 6.20
N ARG A 115 1.61 0.13 6.88
CA ARG A 115 1.11 1.47 6.53
C ARG A 115 0.44 2.16 7.72
N TRP A 116 0.17 3.44 7.57
CA TRP A 116 -0.63 4.21 8.52
C TRP A 116 -2.12 4.08 8.22
N ILE A 117 -2.88 3.70 9.22
CA ILE A 117 -4.34 3.54 9.09
C ILE A 117 -5.08 4.35 10.16
N PRO A 118 -6.27 4.89 9.86
CA PRO A 118 -7.08 5.55 10.87
C PRO A 118 -7.50 4.55 11.95
N ASP A 119 -7.35 4.94 13.21
CA ASP A 119 -7.79 4.13 14.36
C ASP A 119 -9.29 4.32 14.60
N ILE A 120 -10.07 3.40 14.04
CA ILE A 120 -11.53 3.45 14.15
C ILE A 120 -11.95 3.13 15.60
N GLY A 121 -12.65 4.07 16.22
CA GLY A 121 -13.11 3.94 17.60
C GLY A 121 -12.02 4.06 18.65
N GLY A 122 -10.77 4.41 18.29
CA GLY A 122 -9.64 4.55 19.22
C GLY A 122 -9.17 3.22 19.83
N LEU A 123 -9.47 2.10 19.15
CA LEU A 123 -9.23 0.76 19.73
C LEU A 123 -7.75 0.42 19.80
N LYS A 124 -6.99 0.69 18.74
CA LYS A 124 -5.54 0.42 18.71
C LYS A 124 -4.80 1.33 19.69
N THR A 125 -5.13 2.61 19.70
CA THR A 125 -4.55 3.59 20.64
C THR A 125 -4.83 3.19 22.09
N MET A 126 -6.02 2.68 22.39
CA MET A 126 -6.35 2.19 23.71
C MET A 126 -5.54 0.94 24.09
N GLU A 127 -5.25 0.02 23.17
CA GLU A 127 -4.38 -1.14 23.43
C GLU A 127 -2.92 -0.69 23.65
N LEU A 128 -2.42 0.28 22.90
CA LEU A 128 -1.10 0.88 23.16
C LEU A 128 -1.05 1.50 24.57
N ALA A 129 -2.12 2.16 24.99
CA ALA A 129 -2.21 2.74 26.32
C ALA A 129 -2.20 1.68 27.44
N LYS A 130 -2.87 0.55 27.26
CA LYS A 130 -2.82 -0.57 28.19
C LYS A 130 -1.42 -1.18 28.26
N SER A 131 -0.79 -1.41 27.11
CA SER A 131 0.58 -1.93 27.03
C SER A 131 1.59 -1.04 27.75
N LEU A 132 1.48 0.29 27.57
CA LEU A 132 2.33 1.24 28.30
C LEU A 132 2.09 1.19 29.79
N ALA A 133 0.82 1.13 30.23
CA ALA A 133 0.47 1.03 31.66
C ALA A 133 1.10 -0.21 32.31
N ASP A 134 1.07 -1.36 31.63
CA ASP A 134 1.71 -2.60 32.10
C ASP A 134 3.23 -2.49 32.15
N SER A 135 3.83 -1.84 31.11
CA SER A 135 5.27 -1.60 31.06
C SER A 135 5.76 -0.66 32.17
N LEU A 136 4.95 0.34 32.56
CA LEU A 136 5.28 1.24 33.67
C LEU A 136 5.33 0.53 35.03
N VAL A 137 4.47 -0.46 35.24
CA VAL A 137 4.53 -1.30 36.45
C VAL A 137 5.84 -2.09 36.52
N ARG A 138 6.25 -2.67 35.37
CA ARG A 138 7.54 -3.37 35.27
C ARG A 138 8.72 -2.43 35.46
N TYR A 139 8.65 -1.24 34.82
CA TYR A 139 9.68 -0.21 34.99
C TYR A 139 9.84 0.19 36.45
N ALA A 140 8.74 0.35 37.19
CA ALA A 140 8.78 0.66 38.61
C ALA A 140 9.63 -0.33 39.41
N LEU A 141 9.63 -1.62 39.05
CA LEU A 141 10.43 -2.66 39.70
C LEU A 141 11.93 -2.53 39.46
N THR A 142 12.35 -1.76 38.46
CA THR A 142 13.78 -1.49 38.15
C THR A 142 14.34 -0.35 39.02
N ILE A 143 13.48 0.46 39.67
CA ILE A 143 13.89 1.58 40.53
C ILE A 143 14.54 1.02 41.78
N THR A 144 15.79 1.38 42.04
CA THR A 144 16.59 0.88 43.16
C THR A 144 16.19 1.48 44.49
N ASP A 145 15.84 2.79 44.53
CA ASP A 145 15.37 3.46 45.76
C ASP A 145 13.98 2.93 46.12
N GLU A 146 13.87 2.33 47.30
CA GLU A 146 12.65 1.66 47.78
C GLU A 146 11.47 2.61 47.95
N ARG A 147 11.70 3.81 48.51
CA ARG A 147 10.65 4.80 48.68
C ARG A 147 10.13 5.29 47.35
N ARG A 148 11.03 5.65 46.43
CA ARG A 148 10.67 6.13 45.13
C ARG A 148 9.99 5.03 44.28
N ARG A 149 10.45 3.79 44.39
CA ARG A 149 9.79 2.63 43.78
C ARG A 149 8.35 2.49 44.22
N LYS A 150 8.09 2.61 45.55
CA LYS A 150 6.74 2.56 46.11
C LYS A 150 5.88 3.69 45.56
N ASP A 151 6.36 4.92 45.59
CA ASP A 151 5.64 6.10 45.14
C ASP A 151 5.34 5.98 43.61
N TYR A 152 6.29 5.46 42.84
CA TYR A 152 6.10 5.26 41.42
C TYR A 152 5.14 4.10 41.08
N LEU A 153 5.10 3.03 41.88
CA LEU A 153 4.12 1.96 41.75
C LEU A 153 2.70 2.49 42.01
N GLU A 154 2.52 3.34 43.02
CA GLU A 154 1.22 3.99 43.30
C GLU A 154 0.80 4.90 42.12
N TYR A 155 1.73 5.64 41.53
CA TYR A 155 1.48 6.44 40.35
C TYR A 155 1.15 5.59 39.14
N SER A 156 1.92 4.52 38.85
CA SER A 156 1.70 3.64 37.70
C SER A 156 0.37 2.88 37.78
N ALA A 157 -0.13 2.61 39.01
CA ALA A 157 -1.45 2.00 39.19
C ALA A 157 -2.60 2.86 38.65
N LYS A 158 -2.47 4.19 38.62
CA LYS A 158 -3.48 5.10 38.05
C LYS A 158 -3.65 4.86 36.57
N TRP A 159 -2.57 4.49 35.85
CA TRP A 159 -2.59 4.24 34.43
C TRP A 159 -3.46 3.03 34.04
N GLN A 160 -3.71 2.11 34.94
CA GLN A 160 -4.63 0.98 34.76
C GLN A 160 -6.10 1.40 34.71
N SER A 161 -6.42 2.63 35.20
CA SER A 161 -7.79 3.15 35.14
C SER A 161 -8.18 3.58 33.72
N ARG A 162 -9.38 3.22 33.27
CA ARG A 162 -9.93 3.63 31.98
C ARG A 162 -10.03 5.16 31.87
N ASN A 163 -10.48 5.82 32.91
CA ASN A 163 -10.63 7.27 32.90
C ASN A 163 -9.26 7.96 32.74
N TYR A 164 -8.25 7.48 33.45
CA TYR A 164 -6.92 8.05 33.34
C TYR A 164 -6.29 7.79 31.96
N ARG A 165 -6.50 6.58 31.36
CA ARG A 165 -6.09 6.33 29.99
C ARG A 165 -6.71 7.30 28.99
N ASN A 166 -8.00 7.57 29.10
CA ASN A 166 -8.68 8.56 28.25
C ASN A 166 -8.07 9.96 28.41
N THR A 167 -7.72 10.35 29.64
CA THR A 167 -7.13 11.66 29.92
C THR A 167 -5.78 11.81 29.22
N TYR A 168 -4.82 10.91 29.46
CA TYR A 168 -3.50 11.09 28.88
C TYR A 168 -3.45 10.82 27.37
N ILE A 169 -4.35 9.97 26.79
CA ILE A 169 -4.51 9.84 25.33
C ILE A 169 -5.01 11.17 24.75
N SER A 170 -5.95 11.85 25.43
CA SER A 170 -6.44 13.15 25.02
C SER A 170 -5.35 14.23 25.07
N ASP A 171 -4.57 14.28 26.14
CA ASP A 171 -3.46 15.23 26.30
C ASP A 171 -2.35 14.98 25.27
N ALA A 172 -2.10 13.71 24.93
CA ALA A 172 -1.09 13.33 23.96
C ALA A 172 -1.39 13.82 22.53
N GLN A 173 -2.67 14.10 22.19
CA GLN A 173 -3.07 14.57 20.85
C GLN A 173 -2.34 15.85 20.42
N SER A 174 -2.02 16.71 21.37
CA SER A 174 -1.37 18.00 21.12
C SER A 174 0.16 17.94 21.06
N VAL A 175 0.78 16.82 21.43
CA VAL A 175 2.26 16.75 21.56
C VAL A 175 2.92 16.58 20.21
N TYR A 176 2.44 15.65 19.38
CA TYR A 176 2.98 15.39 18.03
C TYR A 176 1.85 15.20 17.02
N PRO A 177 1.01 16.21 16.80
CA PRO A 177 0.01 16.13 15.75
C PRO A 177 0.69 16.01 14.37
N ILE A 178 0.01 15.35 13.44
CA ILE A 178 0.45 15.25 12.05
C ILE A 178 -0.68 15.71 11.13
N ALA A 179 -0.37 16.52 10.12
CA ALA A 179 -1.36 16.92 9.13
C ALA A 179 -1.62 15.79 8.12
N MET A 180 -2.85 15.72 7.59
CA MET A 180 -3.15 14.75 6.51
C MET A 180 -2.26 14.92 5.29
N SER A 181 -1.84 16.15 5.01
CA SER A 181 -0.94 16.47 3.90
C SER A 181 0.49 15.94 4.06
N GLU A 182 0.87 15.46 5.25
CA GLU A 182 2.19 14.85 5.47
C GLU A 182 2.21 13.36 5.13
N PHE A 183 1.04 12.74 4.93
CA PHE A 183 0.95 11.37 4.44
C PHE A 183 0.98 11.31 2.92
N ASP A 184 1.48 10.21 2.38
CA ASP A 184 1.56 9.91 0.94
C ASP A 184 2.22 11.02 0.10
N CYS A 185 3.18 11.79 0.69
CA CYS A 185 3.85 12.91 0.04
C CYS A 185 4.76 12.48 -1.10
N ASN A 186 5.44 11.35 -0.96
CA ASN A 186 6.28 10.84 -2.04
C ASN A 186 5.41 10.11 -3.07
N ILE A 187 5.11 10.80 -4.16
CA ILE A 187 4.25 10.31 -5.24
C ILE A 187 4.86 9.16 -6.05
N TYR A 188 6.13 8.84 -5.84
CA TYR A 188 6.86 7.75 -6.50
C TYR A 188 7.06 6.53 -5.61
N TYR A 189 6.82 6.63 -4.31
CA TYR A 189 6.84 5.47 -3.43
C TYR A 189 5.60 4.60 -3.66
N LEU A 190 5.83 3.34 -3.98
CA LEU A 190 4.79 2.32 -4.08
C LEU A 190 4.93 1.34 -2.93
N ASN A 191 3.99 1.36 -2.01
CA ASN A 191 3.94 0.43 -0.89
C ASN A 191 3.39 -0.92 -1.38
N CYS A 192 4.27 -1.89 -1.58
CA CYS A 192 3.92 -3.26 -1.98
C CYS A 192 3.62 -4.12 -0.74
N GLN A 193 3.11 -5.35 -0.90
CA GLN A 193 2.80 -6.25 0.22
C GLN A 193 4.01 -6.65 1.07
N ASN A 194 5.22 -6.54 0.55
CA ASN A 194 6.47 -6.97 1.17
C ASN A 194 7.50 -5.86 1.39
N GLY A 195 7.16 -4.60 1.14
CA GLY A 195 8.05 -3.44 1.31
C GLY A 195 7.68 -2.27 0.41
N THR A 196 8.45 -1.20 0.50
CA THR A 196 8.28 0.03 -0.30
C THR A 196 9.26 0.04 -1.47
N LEU A 197 8.74 0.26 -2.69
CA LEU A 197 9.51 0.45 -3.91
C LEU A 197 9.52 1.92 -4.30
N ASP A 198 10.70 2.50 -4.47
CA ASP A 198 10.86 3.80 -5.11
C ASP A 198 10.89 3.62 -6.63
N LEU A 199 9.84 4.08 -7.31
CA LEU A 199 9.70 3.98 -8.77
C LEU A 199 10.67 4.89 -9.55
N GLN A 200 11.32 5.87 -8.90
CA GLN A 200 12.33 6.72 -9.55
C GLN A 200 13.70 6.07 -9.55
N THR A 201 14.09 5.46 -8.43
CA THR A 201 15.43 4.90 -8.25
C THR A 201 15.48 3.40 -8.48
N GLY A 202 14.34 2.71 -8.37
CA GLY A 202 14.24 1.25 -8.35
C GLY A 202 14.67 0.63 -7.01
N GLU A 203 14.95 1.43 -5.99
CA GLU A 203 15.30 0.94 -4.66
C GLU A 203 14.09 0.31 -3.97
N PHE A 204 14.30 -0.85 -3.37
CA PHE A 204 13.30 -1.55 -2.60
C PHE A 204 13.78 -1.75 -1.16
N HIS A 205 12.97 -1.35 -0.19
CA HIS A 205 13.30 -1.48 1.23
C HIS A 205 12.11 -2.02 2.05
N PRO A 206 12.36 -2.59 3.24
CA PRO A 206 11.30 -3.01 4.14
C PRO A 206 10.35 -1.86 4.50
N HIS A 207 9.12 -2.21 4.87
CA HIS A 207 8.16 -1.22 5.38
C HIS A 207 8.72 -0.42 6.54
N THR A 208 8.50 0.89 6.54
CA THR A 208 8.89 1.78 7.63
C THR A 208 7.82 2.84 7.88
N PRO A 209 7.53 3.18 9.14
CA PRO A 209 6.59 4.25 9.46
C PRO A 209 7.04 5.63 8.99
N GLN A 210 8.35 5.81 8.71
CA GLN A 210 8.94 7.06 8.22
C GLN A 210 8.49 7.39 6.79
N ASP A 211 8.13 6.40 5.99
CA ASP A 211 7.58 6.62 4.63
C ASP A 211 6.22 7.32 4.66
N LYS A 212 5.54 7.29 5.81
CA LYS A 212 4.21 7.90 6.02
C LYS A 212 3.18 7.50 4.97
N LEU A 213 3.23 6.24 4.50
CA LEU A 213 2.30 5.73 3.50
C LEU A 213 1.00 5.24 4.16
N THR A 214 -0.16 5.62 3.57
CA THR A 214 -1.49 5.17 4.01
C THR A 214 -2.11 4.12 3.09
N LYS A 215 -1.51 3.89 1.93
CA LYS A 215 -1.96 2.99 0.88
C LYS A 215 -1.04 1.78 0.79
N ILE A 216 -1.58 0.68 0.27
CA ILE A 216 -0.81 -0.52 -0.04
C ILE A 216 -1.31 -1.13 -1.35
N ALA A 217 -0.39 -1.54 -2.21
CA ALA A 217 -0.69 -2.26 -3.45
C ALA A 217 -1.17 -3.69 -3.14
N GLY A 218 -1.91 -4.28 -4.06
CA GLY A 218 -2.43 -5.65 -3.92
C GLY A 218 -1.41 -6.75 -4.23
N ALA A 219 -0.19 -6.39 -4.64
CA ALA A 219 0.87 -7.31 -5.04
C ALA A 219 2.14 -7.13 -4.21
N ALA A 220 2.88 -8.23 -4.01
CA ALA A 220 4.26 -8.19 -3.55
C ALA A 220 5.20 -7.86 -4.72
N TYR A 221 6.26 -7.13 -4.45
CA TYR A 221 7.30 -6.88 -5.45
C TYR A 221 8.31 -8.05 -5.46
N ASP A 222 8.40 -8.70 -6.62
CA ASP A 222 9.43 -9.71 -6.94
C ASP A 222 10.00 -9.37 -8.33
N PRO A 223 11.23 -8.84 -8.44
CA PRO A 223 11.80 -8.41 -9.71
C PRO A 223 11.95 -9.53 -10.75
N ASN A 224 11.86 -10.80 -10.32
CA ASN A 224 11.98 -11.97 -11.19
C ASN A 224 10.62 -12.53 -11.64
N ALA A 225 9.51 -12.04 -11.08
CA ALA A 225 8.19 -12.55 -11.41
C ALA A 225 7.83 -12.28 -12.87
N LYS A 226 7.37 -13.32 -13.57
CA LYS A 226 6.94 -13.26 -14.97
C LYS A 226 5.66 -14.07 -15.15
N ASN A 227 4.78 -13.59 -16.01
CA ASN A 227 3.58 -14.33 -16.41
C ASN A 227 3.41 -14.33 -17.93
N PRO A 228 3.89 -15.38 -18.64
CA PRO A 228 3.77 -15.48 -20.09
C PRO A 228 2.32 -15.47 -20.60
N ARG A 229 1.35 -15.96 -19.77
CA ARG A 229 -0.07 -15.91 -20.15
C ARG A 229 -0.58 -14.48 -20.18
N PHE A 230 -0.18 -13.64 -19.20
CA PHE A 230 -0.55 -12.22 -19.20
C PHE A 230 0.07 -11.46 -20.38
N THR A 231 1.35 -11.71 -20.70
CA THR A 231 2.00 -11.10 -21.86
C THR A 231 1.28 -11.47 -23.16
N ARG A 232 0.91 -12.76 -23.31
CA ARG A 232 0.12 -13.22 -24.47
C ARG A 232 -1.27 -12.58 -24.48
N PHE A 233 -1.95 -12.47 -23.36
CA PHE A 233 -3.24 -11.79 -23.25
C PHE A 233 -3.16 -10.33 -23.71
N VAL A 234 -2.13 -9.58 -23.31
CA VAL A 234 -1.90 -8.20 -23.79
C VAL A 234 -1.77 -8.14 -25.31
N ALA A 235 -1.00 -9.04 -25.91
CA ALA A 235 -0.86 -9.12 -27.36
C ALA A 235 -2.18 -9.47 -28.06
N GLU A 236 -2.95 -10.40 -27.50
CA GLU A 236 -4.26 -10.81 -28.00
C GLU A 236 -5.26 -9.64 -28.00
N VAL A 237 -5.41 -8.92 -26.88
CA VAL A 237 -6.36 -7.80 -26.77
C VAL A 237 -5.99 -6.60 -27.64
N MET A 238 -4.71 -6.44 -27.96
CA MET A 238 -4.22 -5.41 -28.89
C MET A 238 -4.17 -5.87 -30.36
N SER A 239 -4.69 -7.07 -30.65
CA SER A 239 -4.70 -7.66 -32.01
C SER A 239 -3.30 -7.77 -32.63
N GLY A 240 -2.26 -7.97 -31.82
CA GLY A 240 -0.86 -8.07 -32.23
C GLY A 240 -0.19 -6.73 -32.59
N ASP A 241 -0.87 -5.60 -32.43
CA ASP A 241 -0.29 -4.26 -32.60
C ASP A 241 0.65 -3.94 -31.43
N ALA A 242 1.95 -4.10 -31.67
CA ALA A 242 3.00 -3.92 -30.65
C ALA A 242 3.12 -2.47 -30.16
N ASP A 243 2.95 -1.48 -31.04
CA ASP A 243 3.05 -0.06 -30.69
C ASP A 243 1.87 0.35 -29.80
N LYS A 244 0.67 -0.13 -30.12
CA LYS A 244 -0.54 0.07 -29.32
C LYS A 244 -0.42 -0.63 -27.97
N ALA A 245 0.09 -1.86 -27.92
CA ALA A 245 0.35 -2.60 -26.68
C ALA A 245 1.36 -1.88 -25.78
N ARG A 246 2.47 -1.40 -26.37
CA ARG A 246 3.50 -0.64 -25.67
C ARG A 246 2.97 0.68 -25.10
N PHE A 247 2.16 1.41 -25.85
CA PHE A 247 1.54 2.65 -25.35
C PHE A 247 0.53 2.37 -24.23
N MET A 248 -0.27 1.32 -24.36
CA MET A 248 -1.17 0.86 -23.31
C MET A 248 -0.39 0.50 -22.03
N GLN A 249 0.73 -0.21 -22.15
CA GLN A 249 1.62 -0.52 -21.02
C GLN A 249 2.14 0.75 -20.35
N LYS A 250 2.62 1.75 -21.12
CA LYS A 250 3.02 3.06 -20.61
C LYS A 250 1.89 3.77 -19.86
N SER A 251 0.67 3.77 -20.41
CA SER A 251 -0.48 4.44 -19.82
C SER A 251 -0.88 3.80 -18.49
N LEU A 252 -0.82 2.47 -18.37
CA LEU A 252 -1.10 1.75 -17.13
C LEU A 252 0.04 1.88 -16.12
N GLY A 253 1.30 1.83 -16.57
CA GLY A 253 2.49 2.08 -15.74
C GLY A 253 2.51 3.49 -15.15
N TYR A 254 2.05 4.49 -15.89
CA TYR A 254 1.84 5.85 -15.37
C TYR A 254 0.90 5.87 -14.17
N GLY A 255 -0.08 4.96 -14.15
CA GLY A 255 -1.00 4.76 -13.05
C GLY A 255 -0.35 4.34 -11.73
N LEU A 256 0.87 3.80 -11.71
CA LEU A 256 1.58 3.45 -10.48
C LEU A 256 2.02 4.66 -9.67
N THR A 257 2.21 5.81 -10.32
CA THR A 257 2.71 7.03 -9.69
C THR A 257 1.60 8.00 -9.31
N GLY A 258 1.89 8.96 -8.45
CA GLY A 258 1.01 10.13 -8.22
C GLY A 258 1.28 11.30 -9.16
N ASP A 259 2.14 11.12 -10.16
CA ASP A 259 2.46 12.14 -11.17
C ASP A 259 1.28 12.35 -12.12
N THR A 260 0.92 13.61 -12.39
CA THR A 260 -0.20 14.02 -13.27
C THR A 260 0.24 14.96 -14.39
N ARG A 261 1.55 15.02 -14.70
CA ARG A 261 2.14 15.98 -15.65
C ARG A 261 1.57 15.96 -17.06
N TYR A 262 1.01 14.82 -17.51
CA TYR A 262 0.41 14.71 -18.85
C TYR A 262 -1.05 15.18 -18.89
N GLU A 263 -1.64 15.51 -17.76
CA GLU A 263 -2.97 16.12 -17.62
C GLU A 263 -4.07 15.48 -18.47
N CYS A 264 -4.03 14.16 -18.65
CA CYS A 264 -4.94 13.44 -19.55
C CYS A 264 -5.77 12.36 -18.83
N MET A 265 -6.88 12.00 -19.48
CA MET A 265 -7.68 10.83 -19.18
C MET A 265 -7.62 9.84 -20.33
N PHE A 266 -7.67 8.56 -20.00
CA PHE A 266 -7.58 7.46 -20.96
C PHE A 266 -8.94 6.81 -21.18
N PHE A 267 -9.37 6.68 -22.43
CA PHE A 267 -10.52 5.90 -22.79
C PHE A 267 -10.08 4.57 -23.39
N TYR A 268 -10.33 3.50 -22.68
CA TYR A 268 -10.18 2.13 -23.18
C TYR A 268 -11.47 1.77 -23.89
N TYR A 269 -11.49 2.06 -25.19
CA TYR A 269 -12.70 2.01 -25.99
C TYR A 269 -12.72 0.80 -26.92
N GLY A 270 -13.85 0.12 -26.96
CA GLY A 270 -14.12 -0.92 -27.95
C GLY A 270 -15.60 -0.98 -28.26
N ALA A 271 -15.96 -0.78 -29.52
CA ALA A 271 -17.34 -0.77 -30.00
C ALA A 271 -18.07 -2.09 -29.75
N THR A 272 -17.32 -3.19 -29.62
CA THR A 272 -17.86 -4.53 -29.33
C THR A 272 -17.67 -4.89 -27.86
N THR A 273 -18.41 -5.87 -27.40
CA THR A 273 -18.20 -6.53 -26.11
C THR A 273 -17.11 -7.61 -26.22
N ARG A 274 -16.73 -8.23 -25.10
CA ARG A 274 -15.79 -9.37 -25.07
C ARG A 274 -14.44 -9.09 -25.76
N ASN A 275 -13.88 -7.95 -25.48
CA ASN A 275 -12.59 -7.46 -26.04
C ASN A 275 -11.44 -7.43 -25.02
N GLY A 276 -11.63 -8.04 -23.85
CA GLY A 276 -10.60 -8.17 -22.83
C GLY A 276 -10.42 -6.94 -21.90
N LYS A 277 -11.07 -5.79 -22.18
CA LYS A 277 -10.97 -4.57 -21.33
C LYS A 277 -11.23 -4.84 -19.86
N GLY A 278 -12.36 -5.50 -19.55
CA GLY A 278 -12.75 -5.79 -18.17
C GLY A 278 -11.71 -6.62 -17.42
N THR A 279 -11.16 -7.65 -18.06
CA THR A 279 -10.11 -8.49 -17.48
C THR A 279 -8.85 -7.66 -17.20
N LEU A 280 -8.41 -6.83 -18.13
CA LEU A 280 -7.24 -5.96 -17.97
C LEU A 280 -7.43 -4.97 -16.79
N MET A 281 -8.60 -4.28 -16.75
CA MET A 281 -8.89 -3.30 -15.69
C MET A 281 -9.01 -3.94 -14.31
N GLU A 282 -9.68 -5.07 -14.20
CA GLU A 282 -9.82 -5.78 -12.92
C GLU A 282 -8.47 -6.31 -12.42
N SER A 283 -7.64 -6.86 -13.30
CA SER A 283 -6.29 -7.32 -12.94
C SER A 283 -5.40 -6.14 -12.52
N THR A 284 -5.49 -5.01 -13.21
CA THR A 284 -4.76 -3.79 -12.82
C THR A 284 -5.26 -3.25 -11.48
N LEU A 285 -6.57 -3.16 -11.26
CA LEU A 285 -7.15 -2.74 -9.98
C LEU A 285 -6.72 -3.65 -8.83
N HIS A 286 -6.68 -4.96 -9.06
CA HIS A 286 -6.20 -5.92 -8.06
C HIS A 286 -4.75 -5.63 -7.65
N VAL A 287 -3.86 -5.43 -8.62
CA VAL A 287 -2.46 -5.09 -8.38
C VAL A 287 -2.31 -3.72 -7.70
N MET A 288 -3.12 -2.75 -8.09
CA MET A 288 -3.10 -1.41 -7.50
C MET A 288 -3.55 -1.38 -6.03
N GLY A 289 -4.37 -2.33 -5.58
CA GLY A 289 -4.87 -2.37 -4.21
C GLY A 289 -5.52 -1.04 -3.79
N ASP A 290 -5.06 -0.44 -2.70
CA ASP A 290 -5.60 0.85 -2.22
C ASP A 290 -5.27 2.05 -3.13
N TYR A 291 -4.28 1.93 -4.01
CA TYR A 291 -3.97 2.95 -5.02
C TYR A 291 -4.98 2.96 -6.17
N GLY A 292 -5.80 1.91 -6.30
CA GLY A 292 -6.85 1.76 -7.30
C GLY A 292 -8.24 2.01 -6.72
N LEU A 293 -9.12 2.65 -7.50
CA LEU A 293 -10.51 2.88 -7.10
C LEU A 293 -11.42 2.74 -8.31
N THR A 294 -12.53 2.02 -8.15
CA THR A 294 -13.64 2.07 -9.11
C THR A 294 -14.52 3.27 -8.77
N VAL A 295 -14.67 4.15 -9.73
CA VAL A 295 -15.38 5.42 -9.64
C VAL A 295 -16.69 5.34 -10.43
N ARG A 296 -17.75 5.92 -9.91
CA ARG A 296 -19.05 5.96 -10.59
C ARG A 296 -18.97 6.87 -11.82
N PRO A 297 -19.57 6.51 -12.96
CA PRO A 297 -19.61 7.38 -14.15
C PRO A 297 -20.21 8.77 -13.91
N GLU A 298 -21.13 8.88 -12.96
CA GLU A 298 -21.76 10.15 -12.58
C GLU A 298 -20.77 11.15 -11.98
N THR A 299 -19.61 10.69 -11.52
CA THR A 299 -18.53 11.56 -11.01
C THR A 299 -17.95 12.46 -12.11
N ILE A 300 -17.94 12.00 -13.35
CA ILE A 300 -17.44 12.77 -14.50
C ILE A 300 -18.54 13.32 -15.40
N ALA A 301 -19.82 13.09 -15.04
CA ALA A 301 -20.97 13.49 -15.84
C ALA A 301 -21.42 14.93 -15.53
N ALA A 302 -21.89 15.63 -16.57
CA ALA A 302 -22.60 16.89 -16.41
C ALA A 302 -23.89 16.65 -15.59
N LYS A 303 -24.09 17.45 -14.54
CA LYS A 303 -25.27 17.40 -13.68
C LYS A 303 -26.19 18.57 -13.98
N PRO A 304 -27.53 18.40 -14.12
CA PRO A 304 -28.46 19.46 -14.44
C PRO A 304 -28.52 20.58 -13.37
N SER A 305 -28.19 20.26 -12.12
CA SER A 305 -28.04 21.23 -11.04
C SER A 305 -26.96 20.78 -10.08
N ALA A 306 -25.89 21.56 -9.95
CA ALA A 306 -24.88 21.36 -8.94
C ALA A 306 -25.26 22.16 -7.69
N ASN A 307 -25.64 21.49 -6.61
CA ASN A 307 -25.75 22.13 -5.31
C ASN A 307 -24.39 22.01 -4.60
N SER A 308 -23.71 23.15 -4.45
CA SER A 308 -22.37 23.23 -3.82
C SER A 308 -22.35 22.81 -2.34
N GLN A 309 -23.53 22.68 -1.72
CA GLN A 309 -23.64 22.24 -0.32
C GLN A 309 -23.68 20.70 -0.14
N ASN A 310 -23.85 19.96 -1.22
CA ASN A 310 -23.88 18.48 -1.12
C ASN A 310 -22.49 17.93 -0.82
N PRO A 311 -22.40 16.84 -0.03
CA PRO A 311 -21.14 16.10 0.13
C PRO A 311 -20.60 15.64 -1.22
N THR A 312 -19.29 15.75 -1.40
CA THR A 312 -18.57 15.31 -2.59
C THR A 312 -17.77 14.04 -2.28
N GLU A 313 -18.43 13.06 -1.69
CA GLU A 313 -17.79 11.83 -1.21
C GLU A 313 -17.10 11.07 -2.34
N ASP A 314 -17.68 11.05 -3.54
CA ASP A 314 -17.09 10.47 -4.74
C ASP A 314 -15.73 11.10 -5.09
N ILE A 315 -15.59 12.42 -4.91
CA ILE A 315 -14.30 13.14 -5.09
C ILE A 315 -13.39 12.93 -3.87
N ALA A 316 -13.93 12.97 -2.65
CA ALA A 316 -13.16 12.80 -1.43
C ALA A 316 -12.44 11.44 -1.36
N ARG A 317 -13.05 10.39 -1.90
CA ARG A 317 -12.45 9.04 -1.99
C ARG A 317 -11.25 8.95 -2.95
N LEU A 318 -11.08 9.92 -3.83
CA LEU A 318 -9.96 9.97 -4.78
C LEU A 318 -8.67 10.49 -4.14
N ALA A 319 -8.71 11.04 -2.92
CA ALA A 319 -7.51 11.48 -2.23
C ALA A 319 -6.52 10.32 -2.03
N GLY A 320 -5.29 10.48 -2.54
CA GLY A 320 -4.23 9.47 -2.50
C GLY A 320 -4.42 8.28 -3.45
N VAL A 321 -5.51 8.23 -4.23
CA VAL A 321 -5.70 7.25 -5.33
C VAL A 321 -4.81 7.64 -6.51
N ARG A 322 -4.31 6.67 -7.26
CA ARG A 322 -3.49 6.86 -8.46
C ARG A 322 -4.15 6.34 -9.73
N PHE A 323 -4.95 5.30 -9.60
CA PHE A 323 -5.65 4.63 -10.68
C PHE A 323 -7.17 4.70 -10.44
N ALA A 324 -7.85 5.65 -11.09
CA ALA A 324 -9.30 5.81 -10.98
C ALA A 324 -10.00 5.18 -12.19
N ASN A 325 -10.54 3.97 -12.01
CA ASN A 325 -11.24 3.24 -13.08
C ASN A 325 -12.71 3.62 -13.10
N ILE A 326 -13.20 4.09 -14.23
CA ILE A 326 -14.62 4.39 -14.51
C ILE A 326 -15.12 3.35 -15.50
N SER A 327 -16.05 2.51 -15.07
CA SER A 327 -16.55 1.42 -15.90
C SER A 327 -17.94 1.73 -16.43
N GLU A 328 -18.12 1.44 -17.71
CA GLU A 328 -19.41 1.40 -18.40
C GLU A 328 -20.27 2.65 -18.23
N PRO A 329 -19.77 3.85 -18.61
CA PRO A 329 -20.65 5.01 -18.74
C PRO A 329 -21.87 4.67 -19.59
N ARG A 330 -23.04 5.08 -19.13
CA ARG A 330 -24.27 4.88 -19.90
C ARG A 330 -24.17 5.57 -21.26
N ARG A 331 -24.82 5.02 -22.27
CA ARG A 331 -24.93 5.65 -23.59
C ARG A 331 -25.57 7.04 -23.45
N GLY A 332 -24.97 8.05 -24.13
CA GLY A 332 -25.44 9.43 -24.07
C GLY A 332 -25.04 10.19 -22.79
N LEU A 333 -24.10 9.67 -22.00
CA LEU A 333 -23.49 10.43 -20.91
C LEU A 333 -22.77 11.65 -21.49
N VAL A 334 -23.05 12.84 -20.97
CA VAL A 334 -22.36 14.10 -21.30
C VAL A 334 -21.29 14.36 -20.22
N LEU A 335 -20.08 14.67 -20.63
CA LEU A 335 -18.99 14.95 -19.68
C LEU A 335 -19.14 16.34 -19.04
N ASN A 336 -18.73 16.44 -17.77
CA ASN A 336 -18.51 17.72 -17.11
C ASN A 336 -17.08 18.17 -17.37
N GLU A 337 -16.87 18.96 -18.40
CA GLU A 337 -15.55 19.36 -18.87
C GLU A 337 -14.78 20.18 -17.85
N ALA A 338 -15.46 21.08 -17.12
CA ALA A 338 -14.81 21.88 -16.07
C ALA A 338 -14.28 20.97 -14.95
N GLN A 339 -15.05 19.98 -14.53
CA GLN A 339 -14.63 19.02 -13.52
C GLN A 339 -13.48 18.15 -14.02
N ILE A 340 -13.52 17.68 -15.28
CA ILE A 340 -12.43 16.91 -15.87
C ILE A 340 -11.14 17.73 -15.92
N LYS A 341 -11.21 19.01 -16.33
CA LYS A 341 -10.04 19.90 -16.33
C LYS A 341 -9.44 20.04 -14.94
N SER A 342 -10.26 20.22 -13.91
CA SER A 342 -9.79 20.28 -12.51
C SER A 342 -9.23 18.93 -12.02
N MET A 343 -9.85 17.80 -12.40
CA MET A 343 -9.43 16.45 -11.96
C MET A 343 -8.16 15.97 -12.67
N THR A 344 -7.93 16.38 -13.91
CA THR A 344 -6.74 15.97 -14.68
C THR A 344 -5.60 16.98 -14.59
N GLY A 345 -5.89 18.24 -14.22
CA GLY A 345 -4.91 19.29 -13.98
C GLY A 345 -4.21 19.16 -12.62
N ASN A 346 -3.35 20.12 -12.34
CA ASN A 346 -2.66 20.21 -11.05
C ASN A 346 -3.41 21.11 -10.04
N ASP A 347 -4.69 21.37 -10.29
CA ASP A 347 -5.53 22.20 -9.42
C ASP A 347 -5.82 21.49 -8.10
N THR A 348 -5.89 22.26 -7.02
CA THR A 348 -6.33 21.73 -5.73
C THR A 348 -7.83 21.47 -5.77
N LEU A 349 -8.23 20.25 -5.46
CA LEU A 349 -9.63 19.84 -5.32
C LEU A 349 -10.08 20.02 -3.87
N ASN A 350 -11.27 20.63 -3.68
CA ASN A 350 -11.95 20.67 -2.39
C ASN A 350 -13.01 19.58 -2.35
N ALA A 351 -12.99 18.77 -1.30
CA ALA A 351 -13.94 17.66 -1.14
C ALA A 351 -14.34 17.46 0.32
N ARG A 352 -15.47 16.77 0.53
CA ARG A 352 -16.02 16.53 1.85
C ARG A 352 -16.67 15.15 1.94
N PHE A 353 -16.29 14.39 2.96
CA PHE A 353 -17.06 13.20 3.36
C PHE A 353 -18.34 13.62 4.10
N LEU A 354 -19.33 12.73 4.09
CA LEU A 354 -20.57 12.96 4.83
C LEU A 354 -20.26 13.13 6.33
N HIS A 355 -20.80 14.20 6.94
CA HIS A 355 -20.57 14.58 8.34
C HIS A 355 -19.14 14.95 8.74
N GLU A 356 -18.24 15.16 7.77
CA GLU A 356 -16.88 15.66 8.03
C GLU A 356 -16.73 17.09 7.47
N ASN A 357 -15.65 17.77 7.91
CA ASN A 357 -15.25 19.06 7.33
C ASN A 357 -14.71 18.84 5.90
N SER A 358 -14.80 19.89 5.08
CA SER A 358 -14.12 19.89 3.78
C SER A 358 -12.61 19.91 3.96
N PHE A 359 -11.91 19.30 3.01
CA PHE A 359 -10.44 19.30 2.94
C PHE A 359 -10.00 19.47 1.50
N ASP A 360 -8.79 20.00 1.35
CA ASP A 360 -8.16 20.22 0.07
C ASP A 360 -7.12 19.14 -0.20
N PHE A 361 -7.03 18.68 -1.46
CA PHE A 361 -5.97 17.76 -1.88
C PHE A 361 -5.62 18.00 -3.35
N LYS A 362 -4.39 17.66 -3.73
CA LYS A 362 -3.96 17.64 -5.13
C LYS A 362 -4.24 16.28 -5.74
N PRO A 363 -4.79 16.23 -6.97
CA PRO A 363 -4.95 14.97 -7.69
C PRO A 363 -3.63 14.24 -7.86
N GLN A 364 -3.62 12.95 -7.54
CA GLN A 364 -2.53 12.01 -7.85
C GLN A 364 -3.01 10.93 -8.82
N PHE A 365 -4.29 10.94 -9.14
CA PHE A 365 -4.95 9.91 -9.94
C PHE A 365 -4.97 10.27 -11.42
N LYS A 366 -4.98 9.25 -12.24
CA LYS A 366 -5.33 9.29 -13.66
C LYS A 366 -6.68 8.63 -13.83
N LEU A 367 -7.50 9.20 -14.72
CA LEU A 367 -8.83 8.67 -15.04
C LEU A 367 -8.72 7.67 -16.17
N TYR A 368 -9.20 6.44 -15.95
CA TYR A 368 -9.27 5.37 -16.93
C TYR A 368 -10.73 5.01 -17.16
N VAL A 369 -11.26 5.35 -18.33
CA VAL A 369 -12.66 5.10 -18.70
C VAL A 369 -12.74 3.84 -19.56
N ASN A 370 -13.30 2.79 -19.02
CA ASN A 370 -13.54 1.53 -19.72
C ASN A 370 -14.96 1.55 -20.31
N THR A 371 -15.09 1.63 -21.64
CA THR A 371 -16.40 1.86 -22.26
C THR A 371 -16.56 1.22 -23.64
N ASN A 372 -17.81 0.92 -23.97
CA ASN A 372 -18.25 0.58 -25.34
C ASN A 372 -18.95 1.76 -26.02
N TYR A 373 -19.22 2.84 -25.30
CA TYR A 373 -19.86 4.04 -25.83
C TYR A 373 -19.09 5.26 -25.34
N LEU A 374 -18.51 6.02 -26.27
CA LEU A 374 -17.83 7.26 -25.92
C LEU A 374 -18.86 8.29 -25.43
N PRO A 375 -18.58 8.99 -24.31
CA PRO A 375 -19.47 10.06 -23.82
C PRO A 375 -19.53 11.23 -24.77
N ALA A 376 -20.57 12.07 -24.70
CA ALA A 376 -20.60 13.32 -25.45
C ALA A 376 -19.67 14.36 -24.80
N ILE A 377 -18.86 15.02 -25.63
CA ILE A 377 -18.00 16.14 -25.25
C ILE A 377 -18.47 17.38 -26.00
N THR A 378 -18.82 18.45 -25.29
CA THR A 378 -19.29 19.70 -25.85
C THR A 378 -18.18 20.75 -25.92
N ASP A 379 -17.19 20.69 -25.03
CA ASP A 379 -16.02 21.60 -25.07
C ASP A 379 -14.84 20.96 -25.81
N MET A 380 -14.65 21.33 -27.06
CA MET A 380 -13.57 20.83 -27.92
C MET A 380 -12.16 21.14 -27.40
N THR A 381 -12.04 22.02 -26.40
CA THR A 381 -10.75 22.31 -25.77
C THR A 381 -10.17 21.11 -24.99
N LEU A 382 -10.98 20.14 -24.61
CA LEU A 382 -10.49 18.88 -24.02
C LEU A 382 -9.62 18.08 -25.02
N PHE A 383 -9.96 18.12 -26.32
CA PHE A 383 -9.16 17.49 -27.37
C PHE A 383 -7.91 18.31 -27.69
N SER A 384 -8.08 19.63 -27.95
CA SER A 384 -6.97 20.51 -28.33
C SER A 384 -5.89 20.63 -27.23
N SER A 385 -6.27 20.45 -25.95
CA SER A 385 -5.32 20.40 -24.83
C SER A 385 -4.68 19.03 -24.61
N GLY A 386 -5.01 18.02 -25.41
CA GLY A 386 -4.47 16.66 -25.25
C GLY A 386 -5.03 15.88 -24.05
N ARG A 387 -6.12 16.35 -23.42
CA ARG A 387 -6.68 15.72 -22.22
C ARG A 387 -7.42 14.41 -22.51
N VAL A 388 -7.80 14.16 -23.74
CA VAL A 388 -8.51 12.95 -24.18
C VAL A 388 -7.56 12.06 -24.97
N VAL A 389 -7.40 10.82 -24.52
CA VAL A 389 -6.57 9.81 -25.18
C VAL A 389 -7.38 8.53 -25.35
N ILE A 390 -7.62 8.12 -26.61
CA ILE A 390 -8.39 6.91 -26.92
C ILE A 390 -7.44 5.75 -27.22
N ILE A 391 -7.52 4.68 -26.45
CA ILE A 391 -6.83 3.41 -26.72
C ILE A 391 -7.87 2.42 -27.25
N PRO A 392 -7.84 2.11 -28.58
CA PRO A 392 -8.86 1.27 -29.19
C PRO A 392 -8.64 -0.21 -28.90
N PHE A 393 -9.74 -0.90 -28.58
CA PHE A 393 -9.84 -2.34 -28.36
C PHE A 393 -10.70 -2.96 -29.47
N ASP A 394 -10.09 -3.24 -30.60
CA ASP A 394 -10.77 -3.68 -31.81
C ASP A 394 -11.04 -5.19 -31.84
N ARG A 395 -10.41 -5.94 -30.94
CA ARG A 395 -10.57 -7.40 -30.82
C ARG A 395 -11.92 -7.75 -30.23
N HIS A 396 -12.57 -8.76 -30.81
CA HIS A 396 -13.68 -9.48 -30.20
C HIS A 396 -13.23 -10.94 -30.00
N PHE A 397 -13.44 -11.47 -28.81
CA PHE A 397 -13.16 -12.88 -28.51
C PHE A 397 -14.44 -13.68 -28.68
N GLU A 398 -14.43 -14.62 -29.60
CA GLU A 398 -15.51 -15.57 -29.79
C GLU A 398 -15.69 -16.46 -28.55
N GLU A 399 -16.84 -17.09 -28.38
CA GLU A 399 -17.17 -17.88 -27.20
C GLU A 399 -16.15 -18.98 -26.90
N TRP A 400 -15.63 -19.63 -27.93
CA TRP A 400 -14.63 -20.68 -27.83
C TRP A 400 -13.20 -20.20 -27.53
N GLU A 401 -12.95 -18.90 -27.66
CA GLU A 401 -11.67 -18.26 -27.31
C GLU A 401 -11.65 -17.76 -25.86
N GLN A 402 -12.80 -17.75 -25.18
CA GLN A 402 -12.94 -17.13 -23.84
C GLN A 402 -12.50 -18.09 -22.76
N GLU A 403 -11.50 -17.68 -22.00
CA GLU A 403 -11.03 -18.38 -20.79
C GLU A 403 -11.76 -17.84 -19.55
N GLN A 404 -12.74 -18.60 -19.04
CA GLN A 404 -13.61 -18.15 -17.94
C GLN A 404 -12.85 -17.87 -16.62
N ASN A 405 -11.72 -18.56 -16.38
CA ASN A 405 -10.95 -18.44 -15.14
C ASN A 405 -9.81 -17.41 -15.20
N LEU A 406 -9.65 -16.71 -16.32
CA LEU A 406 -8.48 -15.83 -16.56
C LEU A 406 -8.35 -14.72 -15.53
N LYS A 407 -9.45 -14.11 -15.09
CA LYS A 407 -9.46 -13.09 -14.04
C LYS A 407 -8.96 -13.64 -12.69
N ALA A 408 -9.43 -14.83 -12.32
CA ALA A 408 -9.00 -15.50 -11.09
C ALA A 408 -7.53 -15.92 -11.16
N GLU A 409 -7.06 -16.34 -12.34
CA GLU A 409 -5.65 -16.66 -12.56
C GLU A 409 -4.76 -15.42 -12.38
N PHE A 410 -5.12 -14.29 -12.97
CA PHE A 410 -4.37 -13.04 -12.88
C PHE A 410 -4.43 -12.40 -11.49
N SER A 411 -5.36 -12.81 -10.63
CA SER A 411 -5.44 -12.37 -9.24
C SER A 411 -4.62 -13.23 -8.26
N ARG A 412 -3.98 -14.31 -8.73
CA ARG A 412 -3.08 -15.11 -7.87
C ARG A 412 -1.83 -14.30 -7.50
N PRO A 413 -1.26 -14.50 -6.30
CA PRO A 413 -0.13 -13.70 -5.83
C PRO A 413 1.04 -13.62 -6.81
N GLU A 414 1.43 -14.76 -7.43
CA GLU A 414 2.55 -14.83 -8.37
C GLU A 414 2.23 -14.08 -9.67
N ALA A 415 0.98 -14.18 -10.14
CA ALA A 415 0.52 -13.46 -11.33
C ALA A 415 0.42 -11.96 -11.05
N ALA A 416 -0.08 -11.57 -9.88
CA ALA A 416 -0.16 -10.18 -9.45
C ALA A 416 1.23 -9.52 -9.38
N SER A 417 2.25 -10.21 -8.83
CA SER A 417 3.64 -9.74 -8.83
C SER A 417 4.20 -9.57 -10.25
N ALA A 418 3.91 -10.50 -11.15
CA ALA A 418 4.34 -10.42 -12.53
C ALA A 418 3.64 -9.28 -13.30
N ILE A 419 2.34 -9.04 -13.04
CA ILE A 419 1.61 -7.91 -13.60
C ILE A 419 2.15 -6.58 -13.04
N LEU A 420 2.50 -6.53 -11.75
CA LEU A 420 3.16 -5.37 -11.17
C LEU A 420 4.46 -5.06 -11.89
N ASN A 421 5.32 -6.05 -12.16
CA ASN A 421 6.55 -5.85 -12.93
C ASN A 421 6.27 -5.32 -14.33
N TRP A 422 5.25 -5.85 -15.01
CA TRP A 422 4.85 -5.36 -16.33
C TRP A 422 4.39 -3.89 -16.29
N LEU A 423 3.70 -3.47 -15.23
CA LEU A 423 3.32 -2.07 -15.02
C LEU A 423 4.55 -1.19 -14.73
N ILE A 424 5.51 -1.67 -13.91
CA ILE A 424 6.77 -0.97 -13.62
C ILE A 424 7.58 -0.78 -14.91
N GLU A 425 7.68 -1.83 -15.73
CA GLU A 425 8.29 -1.76 -17.07
C GLU A 425 7.60 -0.69 -17.93
N GLY A 426 6.27 -0.63 -17.91
CA GLY A 426 5.51 0.40 -18.62
C GLY A 426 5.83 1.82 -18.13
N TYR A 427 6.04 2.00 -16.83
CA TYR A 427 6.48 3.28 -16.30
C TYR A 427 7.93 3.62 -16.71
N THR A 428 8.83 2.66 -16.68
CA THR A 428 10.21 2.83 -17.17
C THR A 428 10.24 3.24 -18.64
N LEU A 429 9.47 2.56 -19.48
CA LEU A 429 9.30 2.91 -20.90
C LEU A 429 8.76 4.33 -21.10
N LEU A 430 7.84 4.76 -20.22
CA LEU A 430 7.34 6.14 -20.27
C LEU A 430 8.42 7.17 -19.91
N GLN A 431 9.31 6.85 -18.96
CA GLN A 431 10.43 7.71 -18.58
C GLN A 431 11.46 7.83 -19.73
N GLU A 432 11.78 6.72 -20.39
CA GLU A 432 12.79 6.65 -21.45
C GLU A 432 12.33 7.24 -22.77
N GLU A 433 11.09 6.95 -23.17
CA GLU A 433 10.57 7.26 -24.52
C GLU A 433 9.56 8.41 -24.52
N GLY A 434 9.12 8.87 -23.34
CA GLY A 434 8.08 9.86 -23.20
C GLY A 434 6.68 9.38 -23.63
N PHE A 435 5.76 10.33 -23.72
CA PHE A 435 4.32 10.11 -23.91
C PHE A 435 3.89 10.11 -25.41
N ALA A 436 4.78 9.75 -26.32
CA ALA A 436 4.46 9.73 -27.75
C ALA A 436 3.35 8.70 -28.05
N GLN A 437 2.23 9.19 -28.59
CA GLN A 437 1.10 8.35 -28.97
C GLN A 437 1.36 7.69 -30.33
N PRO A 438 1.15 6.36 -30.50
CA PRO A 438 1.24 5.68 -31.79
C PRO A 438 0.09 6.09 -32.72
N LYS A 439 0.24 5.77 -34.02
CA LYS A 439 -0.74 6.16 -35.04
C LYS A 439 -2.16 5.68 -34.72
N ALA A 440 -2.34 4.43 -34.27
CA ALA A 440 -3.65 3.88 -33.93
C ALA A 440 -4.38 4.67 -32.84
N VAL A 441 -3.65 5.16 -31.82
CA VAL A 441 -4.19 5.96 -30.72
C VAL A 441 -4.54 7.39 -31.20
N LYS A 442 -3.68 8.01 -32.01
CA LYS A 442 -3.94 9.32 -32.61
C LYS A 442 -5.16 9.30 -33.52
N ASP A 443 -5.24 8.31 -34.43
CA ASP A 443 -6.34 8.18 -35.37
C ASP A 443 -7.68 7.96 -34.62
N ALA A 444 -7.69 7.12 -33.57
CA ALA A 444 -8.89 6.90 -32.76
C ALA A 444 -9.32 8.17 -32.00
N THR A 445 -8.37 8.93 -31.46
CA THR A 445 -8.66 10.19 -30.77
C THR A 445 -9.19 11.25 -31.73
N MET A 446 -8.60 11.38 -32.92
CA MET A 446 -9.08 12.31 -33.97
C MET A 446 -10.47 11.92 -34.51
N SER A 447 -10.75 10.61 -34.67
CA SER A 447 -12.08 10.15 -35.08
C SER A 447 -13.14 10.55 -34.05
N TYR A 448 -12.86 10.36 -32.77
CA TYR A 448 -13.77 10.75 -31.71
C TYR A 448 -13.97 12.28 -31.66
N GLN A 449 -12.91 13.06 -31.84
CA GLN A 449 -12.99 14.52 -31.94
C GLN A 449 -13.92 14.93 -33.09
N HIS A 450 -13.73 14.37 -34.28
CA HIS A 450 -14.56 14.68 -35.47
C HIS A 450 -16.02 14.30 -35.29
N ASP A 451 -16.31 13.17 -34.63
CA ASP A 451 -17.66 12.74 -34.34
C ASP A 451 -18.33 13.62 -33.27
N SER A 452 -17.58 14.16 -32.32
CA SER A 452 -18.05 15.11 -31.32
C SER A 452 -18.38 16.47 -31.91
N ASP A 453 -17.57 16.98 -32.86
CA ASP A 453 -17.77 18.26 -33.54
C ASP A 453 -19.05 18.27 -34.42
N LYS A 454 -19.49 17.10 -34.92
CA LYS A 454 -20.71 16.99 -35.70
C LYS A 454 -22.00 16.98 -34.88
N MET A 455 -21.90 16.84 -33.56
CA MET A 455 -23.04 16.82 -32.68
C MET A 455 -23.42 18.21 -32.12
N GLU A 456 -22.61 19.25 -32.38
CA GLU A 456 -22.95 20.66 -32.21
C GLU A 456 -23.78 21.16 -33.42
#